data_0274036528bc353900a30f347eb946e8
#
_entry.id   0274036528bc353900a30f347eb946e8
#
_cell.length_a   1.000
_cell.length_b   1.000
_cell.length_c   1.000
_cell.angle_alpha   90.00
_cell.angle_beta   90.00
_cell.angle_gamma   90.00
#
_symmetry.space_group_name_H-M   'P 1'
#
loop_
_entity.id
_entity.type
_entity.pdbx_description
1 polymer ?
#
loop_
_entity_poly.entity_id
_entity_poly.type
_entity_poly.pdbx_seq_one_letter_code
_entity_poly.pdbx_strand_id
1 'polypeptide(L)'
;MSEQNSAASASVNRAKPYQLMLFPLNNGATNVYYVLVLSYIATFGSKVLALSMIFASVMVTGMRLFDAITDPIIGALMDRTNGKFGKFRPFMVIGNLIMAVSILVLYCLTPLIPASMEWARYVAFVALYAIWVIGYTFQTSCTRSGQTVLTNDPKQRPLFTIFNTVGSLLGMGAMQFFAPILAKNYEGGYASAGFFRTLAPVGIVISIALTILAVIGIWEKDQPKYFGIGGQKTEKIKFAEYVAIIKGNTPMQRLMVAGAGCKLALSIATNTTVLCMLYGCMMGNYDGLYLPMMVLGYVFSVPFFLLTVRTSQKKGQKASLMRYVSVALICYIGVLVLLLLWGKGDAFTLSLMSDGKVSINVYTILFIALFGIGYGAYYATADMPIPMVADCSDYETYISGKYIPGIMGTLFSLVDKLVSSLSATVVGVAVSFIGLDSLPTQYDPYTPGMNVVVIVLFCVIPMMAWAATLLAMKNYSLTGEKMKEIQAVNACRRDAVAGGMSLEDAMQKWQTLDQLPAQYRAN
;
A
#
# COMPACT_ATOMS: atom_id res chain seq x y z
N MET A 1 25.62 -43.04 -22.53
CA MET A 1 24.53 -42.77 -21.57
C MET A 1 24.96 -41.75 -20.47
N SER A 2 25.88 -40.83 -20.75
CA SER A 2 26.40 -39.84 -19.77
C SER A 2 26.38 -38.39 -20.27
N GLU A 3 25.79 -38.10 -21.42
CA GLU A 3 25.72 -36.73 -21.97
C GLU A 3 24.32 -36.09 -22.00
N GLN A 4 23.28 -36.81 -21.59
CA GLN A 4 21.90 -36.29 -21.56
C GLN A 4 21.48 -35.69 -20.22
N ASN A 5 22.33 -35.73 -19.18
CA ASN A 5 21.99 -35.17 -17.86
C ASN A 5 22.61 -33.80 -17.56
N SER A 6 23.29 -33.14 -18.52
CA SER A 6 23.90 -31.83 -18.31
C SER A 6 23.06 -30.64 -18.81
N ALA A 7 21.92 -30.86 -19.45
CA ALA A 7 21.15 -29.82 -20.13
C ALA A 7 20.00 -29.21 -19.29
N ALA A 8 19.80 -29.56 -18.06
CA ALA A 8 18.63 -29.12 -17.28
C ALA A 8 18.92 -28.53 -15.88
N SER A 9 20.13 -28.15 -15.58
CA SER A 9 20.33 -27.20 -14.47
C SER A 9 20.39 -25.78 -15.01
N ALA A 10 19.25 -25.22 -15.39
CA ALA A 10 19.13 -23.78 -15.50
C ALA A 10 19.68 -23.20 -14.19
N SER A 11 20.85 -22.55 -14.25
CA SER A 11 21.57 -22.07 -13.08
C SER A 11 20.64 -21.19 -12.26
N VAL A 12 20.26 -21.68 -11.07
CA VAL A 12 19.38 -20.93 -10.16
C VAL A 12 20.06 -19.61 -9.85
N ASN A 13 19.49 -18.52 -10.33
CA ASN A 13 19.98 -17.17 -10.04
C ASN A 13 19.63 -16.84 -8.58
N ARG A 14 20.62 -16.91 -7.70
CA ARG A 14 20.48 -16.54 -6.29
C ARG A 14 20.99 -15.14 -6.05
N ALA A 15 20.23 -14.37 -5.29
CA ALA A 15 20.68 -13.08 -4.77
C ALA A 15 21.58 -13.30 -3.56
N LYS A 16 22.60 -12.45 -3.41
CA LYS A 16 23.41 -12.37 -2.18
C LYS A 16 22.56 -11.77 -1.04
N PRO A 17 22.82 -12.09 0.24
CA PRO A 17 22.02 -11.56 1.35
C PRO A 17 21.87 -10.04 1.35
N TYR A 18 22.95 -9.29 1.09
CA TYR A 18 22.88 -7.84 1.05
C TYR A 18 21.98 -7.30 -0.09
N GLN A 19 21.87 -8.01 -1.21
CA GLN A 19 21.02 -7.62 -2.34
C GLN A 19 19.53 -7.76 -1.95
N LEU A 20 19.18 -8.84 -1.23
CA LEU A 20 17.84 -9.06 -0.71
C LEU A 20 17.45 -8.02 0.34
N MET A 21 18.42 -7.50 1.11
CA MET A 21 18.18 -6.49 2.15
C MET A 21 18.15 -5.07 1.58
N LEU A 22 19.10 -4.73 0.70
CA LEU A 22 19.27 -3.35 0.25
C LEU A 22 18.31 -2.95 -0.88
N PHE A 23 18.05 -3.82 -1.87
CA PHE A 23 17.16 -3.45 -2.98
C PHE A 23 15.73 -3.10 -2.51
N PRO A 24 15.10 -3.79 -1.55
CA PRO A 24 13.81 -3.42 -0.99
C PRO A 24 13.75 -2.03 -0.34
N LEU A 25 14.88 -1.41 0.00
CA LEU A 25 14.92 -0.04 0.48
C LEU A 25 14.43 0.98 -0.57
N ASN A 26 14.38 0.60 -1.86
CA ASN A 26 13.70 1.37 -2.89
C ASN A 26 12.22 1.61 -2.56
N ASN A 27 11.55 0.59 -2.01
CA ASN A 27 10.18 0.75 -1.50
C ASN A 27 10.15 1.67 -0.29
N GLY A 28 11.13 1.58 0.61
CA GLY A 28 11.29 2.51 1.73
C GLY A 28 11.43 3.96 1.27
N ALA A 29 12.32 4.21 0.29
CA ALA A 29 12.52 5.54 -0.31
C ALA A 29 11.21 6.11 -0.90
N THR A 30 10.45 5.28 -1.60
CA THR A 30 9.17 5.66 -2.19
C THR A 30 8.12 5.97 -1.11
N ASN A 31 8.13 5.20 -0.01
CA ASN A 31 7.19 5.40 1.10
C ASN A 31 7.50 6.64 1.95
N VAL A 32 8.74 7.12 1.99
CA VAL A 32 9.06 8.46 2.52
C VAL A 32 8.27 9.52 1.77
N TYR A 33 8.33 9.52 0.44
CA TYR A 33 7.58 10.46 -0.39
C TYR A 33 6.06 10.22 -0.34
N TYR A 34 5.64 8.97 -0.19
CA TYR A 34 4.23 8.63 0.02
C TYR A 34 3.65 9.39 1.22
N VAL A 35 4.33 9.35 2.36
CA VAL A 35 3.88 10.08 3.56
C VAL A 35 3.96 11.58 3.34
N LEU A 36 5.08 12.10 2.80
CA LEU A 36 5.25 13.53 2.52
C LEU A 36 4.12 14.11 1.68
N VAL A 37 3.68 13.40 0.65
CA VAL A 37 2.66 13.89 -0.26
C VAL A 37 1.28 13.44 0.19
N LEU A 38 1.01 12.14 0.23
CA LEU A 38 -0.36 11.66 0.40
C LEU A 38 -0.96 11.93 1.78
N SER A 39 -0.11 12.03 2.83
CA SER A 39 -0.61 12.38 4.16
C SER A 39 -0.80 13.88 4.36
N TYR A 40 -0.07 14.72 3.65
CA TYR A 40 -0.01 16.15 3.95
C TYR A 40 -0.43 17.07 2.81
N ILE A 41 -0.51 16.60 1.55
CA ILE A 41 -0.76 17.49 0.40
C ILE A 41 -2.13 18.17 0.44
N ALA A 42 -3.15 17.48 0.93
CA ALA A 42 -4.48 18.08 1.08
C ALA A 42 -4.47 19.19 2.16
N THR A 43 -3.81 18.95 3.29
CA THR A 43 -3.62 19.95 4.35
C THR A 43 -2.78 21.12 3.85
N PHE A 44 -1.68 20.86 3.15
CA PHE A 44 -0.85 21.91 2.55
C PHE A 44 -1.64 22.77 1.56
N GLY A 45 -2.39 22.14 0.65
CA GLY A 45 -3.22 22.86 -0.31
C GLY A 45 -4.25 23.75 0.37
N SER A 46 -4.96 23.22 1.36
CA SER A 46 -6.05 23.96 2.03
C SER A 46 -5.53 25.02 3.02
N LYS A 47 -4.55 24.70 3.85
CA LYS A 47 -4.09 25.60 4.94
C LYS A 47 -2.96 26.54 4.51
N VAL A 48 -2.02 26.09 3.66
CA VAL A 48 -0.85 26.91 3.29
C VAL A 48 -1.08 27.68 1.99
N LEU A 49 -1.65 27.02 0.98
CA LEU A 49 -1.95 27.68 -0.31
C LEU A 49 -3.32 28.35 -0.34
N ALA A 50 -4.17 28.15 0.68
CA ALA A 50 -5.54 28.63 0.75
C ALA A 50 -6.42 28.17 -0.44
N LEU A 51 -6.14 26.96 -0.98
CA LEU A 51 -6.98 26.36 -2.01
C LEU A 51 -8.26 25.79 -1.38
N SER A 52 -9.32 25.62 -2.17
CA SER A 52 -10.51 24.92 -1.72
C SER A 52 -10.17 23.55 -1.12
N MET A 53 -10.66 23.28 0.09
CA MET A 53 -10.44 22.01 0.80
C MET A 53 -10.92 20.81 -0.01
N ILE A 54 -12.10 20.93 -0.61
CA ILE A 54 -12.67 19.88 -1.45
C ILE A 54 -11.78 19.64 -2.68
N PHE A 55 -11.33 20.73 -3.33
CA PHE A 55 -10.40 20.63 -4.46
C PHE A 55 -9.12 19.90 -4.07
N ALA A 56 -8.45 20.33 -2.99
CA ALA A 56 -7.22 19.72 -2.53
C ALA A 56 -7.38 18.21 -2.20
N SER A 57 -8.50 17.84 -1.57
CA SER A 57 -8.82 16.44 -1.24
C SER A 57 -9.16 15.60 -2.47
N VAL A 58 -9.98 16.13 -3.39
CA VAL A 58 -10.36 15.44 -4.64
C VAL A 58 -9.17 15.27 -5.57
N MET A 59 -8.22 16.21 -5.58
CA MET A 59 -7.00 16.11 -6.39
C MET A 59 -6.13 14.91 -6.00
N VAL A 60 -6.17 14.46 -4.74
CA VAL A 60 -5.48 13.23 -4.33
C VAL A 60 -6.05 12.02 -5.09
N THR A 61 -7.37 11.91 -5.20
CA THR A 61 -8.02 10.83 -5.98
C THR A 61 -7.76 11.00 -7.49
N GLY A 62 -7.86 12.22 -8.01
CA GLY A 62 -7.58 12.52 -9.42
C GLY A 62 -6.16 12.15 -9.84
N MET A 63 -5.17 12.44 -9.00
CA MET A 63 -3.79 12.09 -9.26
C MET A 63 -3.52 10.58 -9.16
N ARG A 64 -4.31 9.83 -8.40
CA ARG A 64 -4.26 8.36 -8.42
C ARG A 64 -4.80 7.76 -9.71
N LEU A 65 -5.83 8.38 -10.29
CA LEU A 65 -6.30 8.00 -11.61
C LEU A 65 -5.25 8.29 -12.68
N PHE A 66 -4.59 9.45 -12.59
CA PHE A 66 -3.46 9.79 -13.46
C PHE A 66 -2.29 8.79 -13.33
N ASP A 67 -1.94 8.40 -12.10
CA ASP A 67 -0.93 7.36 -11.81
C ASP A 67 -1.29 6.03 -12.50
N ALA A 68 -2.57 5.63 -12.47
CA ALA A 68 -3.04 4.42 -13.13
C ALA A 68 -2.89 4.45 -14.67
N ILE A 69 -2.96 5.63 -15.27
CA ILE A 69 -2.74 5.82 -16.71
C ILE A 69 -1.23 5.81 -17.03
N THR A 70 -0.42 6.38 -16.17
CA THR A 70 1.05 6.46 -16.38
C THR A 70 1.77 5.13 -16.11
N ASP A 71 1.24 4.26 -15.24
CA ASP A 71 1.83 2.95 -14.92
C ASP A 71 2.16 2.10 -16.17
N PRO A 72 1.22 1.83 -17.11
CA PRO A 72 1.51 1.03 -18.30
C PRO A 72 2.50 1.70 -19.25
N ILE A 73 2.46 3.03 -19.36
CA ILE A 73 3.36 3.80 -20.24
C ILE A 73 4.79 3.70 -19.74
N ILE A 74 4.99 3.89 -18.44
CA ILE A 74 6.30 3.83 -17.80
C ILE A 74 6.84 2.40 -17.79
N GLY A 75 5.97 1.41 -17.54
CA GLY A 75 6.33 0.00 -17.65
C GLY A 75 6.84 -0.35 -19.05
N ALA A 76 6.14 0.10 -20.11
CA ALA A 76 6.56 -0.11 -21.49
C ALA A 76 7.87 0.61 -21.82
N LEU A 77 8.10 1.83 -21.30
CA LEU A 77 9.32 2.58 -21.45
C LEU A 77 10.51 1.85 -20.78
N MET A 78 10.30 1.37 -19.56
CA MET A 78 11.28 0.59 -18.80
C MET A 78 11.63 -0.71 -19.52
N ASP A 79 10.63 -1.41 -20.10
CA ASP A 79 10.85 -2.66 -20.82
C ASP A 79 11.69 -2.49 -22.10
N ARG A 80 11.63 -1.33 -22.72
CA ARG A 80 12.44 -0.97 -23.90
C ARG A 80 13.86 -0.49 -23.56
N THR A 81 14.14 -0.23 -22.28
CA THR A 81 15.43 0.33 -21.85
C THR A 81 16.42 -0.79 -21.56
N ASN A 82 17.50 -0.86 -22.34
CA ASN A 82 18.61 -1.82 -22.18
C ASN A 82 19.95 -1.04 -22.33
N GLY A 83 20.20 -0.08 -21.42
CA GLY A 83 21.36 0.79 -21.47
C GLY A 83 22.57 0.27 -20.69
N LYS A 84 23.72 0.97 -20.84
CA LYS A 84 24.96 0.70 -20.07
C LYS A 84 24.76 0.75 -18.54
N PHE A 85 23.78 1.54 -18.08
CA PHE A 85 23.45 1.70 -16.67
C PHE A 85 22.41 0.68 -16.15
N GLY A 86 22.10 -0.34 -16.94
CA GLY A 86 21.05 -1.30 -16.62
C GLY A 86 19.66 -0.85 -17.06
N LYS A 87 18.64 -1.60 -16.61
CA LYS A 87 17.23 -1.37 -16.92
C LYS A 87 16.53 -0.61 -15.79
N PHE A 88 16.82 -0.93 -14.53
CA PHE A 88 16.07 -0.43 -13.36
C PHE A 88 16.75 0.77 -12.70
N ARG A 89 18.10 0.77 -12.60
CA ARG A 89 18.85 1.83 -11.92
C ARG A 89 18.58 3.24 -12.44
N PRO A 90 18.52 3.50 -13.77
CA PRO A 90 18.19 4.84 -14.27
C PRO A 90 16.82 5.33 -13.81
N PHE A 91 15.81 4.44 -13.83
CA PHE A 91 14.44 4.79 -13.40
C PHE A 91 14.34 5.02 -11.89
N MET A 92 15.10 4.28 -11.07
CA MET A 92 15.19 4.53 -9.62
C MET A 92 15.75 5.92 -9.32
N VAL A 93 16.86 6.28 -9.96
CA VAL A 93 17.54 7.57 -9.73
C VAL A 93 16.73 8.74 -10.31
N ILE A 94 16.29 8.64 -11.57
CA ILE A 94 15.50 9.68 -12.22
C ILE A 94 14.16 9.86 -11.51
N GLY A 95 13.49 8.77 -11.14
CA GLY A 95 12.22 8.82 -10.40
C GLY A 95 12.39 9.54 -9.06
N ASN A 96 13.44 9.22 -8.31
CA ASN A 96 13.74 9.89 -7.03
C ASN A 96 14.02 11.38 -7.23
N LEU A 97 14.83 11.75 -8.25
CA LEU A 97 15.13 13.14 -8.59
C LEU A 97 13.88 13.93 -8.97
N ILE A 98 13.02 13.38 -9.81
CA ILE A 98 11.75 14.02 -10.20
C ILE A 98 10.89 14.29 -8.97
N MET A 99 10.75 13.30 -8.07
CA MET A 99 10.01 13.48 -6.82
C MET A 99 10.63 14.53 -5.90
N ALA A 100 11.96 14.51 -5.75
CA ALA A 100 12.68 15.46 -4.91
C ALA A 100 12.49 16.90 -5.40
N VAL A 101 12.71 17.16 -6.68
CA VAL A 101 12.58 18.50 -7.26
C VAL A 101 11.14 18.99 -7.18
N SER A 102 10.17 18.15 -7.57
CA SER A 102 8.74 18.54 -7.54
C SER A 102 8.26 18.87 -6.12
N ILE A 103 8.70 18.12 -5.09
CA ILE A 103 8.36 18.40 -3.69
C ILE A 103 9.05 19.67 -3.19
N LEU A 104 10.33 19.88 -3.50
CA LEU A 104 11.01 21.11 -3.13
C LEU A 104 10.32 22.34 -3.70
N VAL A 105 9.98 22.30 -5.00
CA VAL A 105 9.27 23.41 -5.65
C VAL A 105 7.88 23.58 -5.03
N LEU A 106 7.15 22.47 -4.83
CA LEU A 106 5.81 22.50 -4.26
C LEU A 106 5.79 23.09 -2.84
N TYR A 107 6.61 22.59 -1.94
CA TYR A 107 6.52 22.98 -0.52
C TYR A 107 7.32 24.23 -0.17
N CYS A 108 8.38 24.54 -0.93
CA CYS A 108 9.23 25.70 -0.62
C CYS A 108 8.91 26.93 -1.47
N LEU A 109 8.55 26.78 -2.75
CA LEU A 109 8.38 27.90 -3.67
C LEU A 109 6.93 28.31 -3.90
N THR A 110 5.97 27.37 -3.96
CA THR A 110 4.56 27.74 -4.20
C THR A 110 3.94 28.64 -3.14
N PRO A 111 4.32 28.57 -1.83
CA PRO A 111 3.82 29.53 -0.84
C PRO A 111 4.26 30.97 -1.10
N LEU A 112 5.26 31.21 -1.96
CA LEU A 112 5.71 32.55 -2.35
C LEU A 112 4.82 33.17 -3.45
N ILE A 113 3.94 32.41 -4.07
CA ILE A 113 2.98 32.93 -5.05
C ILE A 113 1.99 33.85 -4.33
N PRO A 114 1.87 35.12 -4.77
CA PRO A 114 0.96 36.08 -4.12
C PRO A 114 -0.50 35.59 -4.09
N ALA A 115 -1.25 35.96 -3.05
CA ALA A 115 -2.66 35.61 -2.92
C ALA A 115 -3.52 36.16 -4.08
N SER A 116 -3.10 37.29 -4.67
CA SER A 116 -3.75 37.89 -5.85
C SER A 116 -3.67 37.02 -7.10
N MET A 117 -2.73 36.06 -7.14
CA MET A 117 -2.56 35.11 -8.25
C MET A 117 -3.09 33.73 -7.87
N GLU A 118 -4.30 33.66 -7.37
CA GLU A 118 -4.92 32.42 -6.88
C GLU A 118 -4.89 31.30 -7.96
N TRP A 119 -5.22 31.62 -9.21
CA TRP A 119 -5.18 30.68 -10.32
C TRP A 119 -3.81 30.01 -10.50
N ALA A 120 -2.72 30.77 -10.28
CA ALA A 120 -1.36 30.27 -10.40
C ALA A 120 -1.04 29.25 -9.29
N ARG A 121 -1.59 29.42 -8.09
CA ARG A 121 -1.49 28.42 -7.00
C ARG A 121 -2.17 27.12 -7.37
N TYR A 122 -3.37 27.15 -7.96
CA TYR A 122 -4.07 25.96 -8.45
C TYR A 122 -3.27 25.24 -9.54
N VAL A 123 -2.79 25.97 -10.54
CA VAL A 123 -2.02 25.40 -11.66
C VAL A 123 -0.70 24.80 -11.15
N ALA A 124 0.04 25.52 -10.30
CA ALA A 124 1.30 25.03 -9.75
C ALA A 124 1.07 23.76 -8.90
N PHE A 125 0.03 23.73 -8.07
CA PHE A 125 -0.33 22.57 -7.25
C PHE A 125 -0.59 21.34 -8.13
N VAL A 126 -1.45 21.46 -9.16
CA VAL A 126 -1.78 20.34 -10.05
C VAL A 126 -0.58 19.88 -10.86
N ALA A 127 0.16 20.81 -11.47
CA ALA A 127 1.31 20.48 -12.33
C ALA A 127 2.43 19.80 -11.56
N LEU A 128 2.81 20.34 -10.39
CA LEU A 128 3.87 19.77 -9.57
C LEU A 128 3.47 18.42 -8.97
N TYR A 129 2.19 18.26 -8.60
CA TYR A 129 1.69 16.98 -8.14
C TYR A 129 1.70 15.93 -9.26
N ALA A 130 1.29 16.30 -10.48
CA ALA A 130 1.36 15.39 -11.63
C ALA A 130 2.80 14.97 -11.97
N ILE A 131 3.76 15.91 -11.93
CA ILE A 131 5.19 15.62 -12.12
C ILE A 131 5.70 14.66 -11.03
N TRP A 132 5.30 14.90 -9.78
CA TRP A 132 5.64 14.00 -8.68
C TRP A 132 5.10 12.57 -8.92
N VAL A 133 3.85 12.42 -9.39
CA VAL A 133 3.25 11.12 -9.71
C VAL A 133 4.07 10.37 -10.75
N ILE A 134 4.56 11.03 -11.79
CA ILE A 134 5.42 10.40 -12.80
C ILE A 134 6.70 9.83 -12.16
N GLY A 135 7.36 10.61 -11.30
CA GLY A 135 8.53 10.15 -10.56
C GLY A 135 8.22 8.97 -9.63
N TYR A 136 7.08 9.03 -8.95
CA TYR A 136 6.58 7.97 -8.09
C TYR A 136 6.36 6.66 -8.86
N THR A 137 5.74 6.73 -10.04
CA THR A 137 5.53 5.57 -10.92
C THR A 137 6.85 4.98 -11.40
N PHE A 138 7.85 5.80 -11.73
CA PHE A 138 9.19 5.32 -12.12
C PHE A 138 9.77 4.43 -11.02
N GLN A 139 9.77 4.89 -9.80
CA GLN A 139 10.41 4.20 -8.68
C GLN A 139 9.61 2.98 -8.20
N THR A 140 8.28 3.07 -8.13
CA THR A 140 7.41 1.94 -7.74
C THR A 140 7.44 0.81 -8.76
N SER A 141 7.48 1.13 -10.06
CA SER A 141 7.63 0.12 -11.13
C SER A 141 8.93 -0.66 -10.99
N CYS A 142 10.03 0.02 -10.63
CA CYS A 142 11.31 -0.66 -10.35
C CYS A 142 11.21 -1.61 -9.15
N THR A 143 10.53 -1.23 -8.06
CA THR A 143 10.34 -2.10 -6.90
C THR A 143 9.62 -3.39 -7.27
N ARG A 144 8.59 -3.30 -8.12
CA ARG A 144 7.79 -4.47 -8.54
C ARG A 144 8.54 -5.35 -9.52
N SER A 145 9.13 -4.76 -10.56
CA SER A 145 9.76 -5.50 -11.67
C SER A 145 11.18 -5.96 -11.36
N GLY A 146 11.94 -5.21 -10.57
CA GLY A 146 13.34 -5.52 -10.26
C GLY A 146 13.55 -6.81 -9.45
N GLN A 147 12.50 -7.31 -8.79
CA GLN A 147 12.53 -8.61 -8.12
C GLN A 147 12.85 -9.76 -9.10
N THR A 148 12.40 -9.64 -10.34
CA THR A 148 12.55 -10.69 -11.35
C THR A 148 13.99 -10.96 -11.72
N VAL A 149 14.85 -9.94 -11.65
CA VAL A 149 16.29 -10.08 -11.97
C VAL A 149 17.14 -10.44 -10.76
N LEU A 150 16.65 -10.17 -9.53
CA LEU A 150 17.39 -10.48 -8.30
C LEU A 150 17.51 -11.99 -8.07
N THR A 151 16.39 -12.70 -8.13
CA THR A 151 16.38 -14.14 -7.86
C THR A 151 15.21 -14.85 -8.55
N ASN A 152 15.50 -16.06 -9.05
CA ASN A 152 14.48 -17.02 -9.45
C ASN A 152 14.36 -18.19 -8.45
N ASP A 153 15.10 -18.15 -7.32
CA ASP A 153 15.04 -19.16 -6.27
C ASP A 153 13.72 -19.04 -5.48
N PRO A 154 12.85 -20.08 -5.50
CA PRO A 154 11.59 -20.07 -4.77
C PRO A 154 11.74 -19.89 -3.25
N LYS A 155 12.90 -20.25 -2.69
CA LYS A 155 13.19 -20.06 -1.25
C LYS A 155 13.53 -18.62 -0.90
N GLN A 156 14.09 -17.86 -1.83
CA GLN A 156 14.47 -16.46 -1.61
C GLN A 156 13.33 -15.47 -1.85
N ARG A 157 12.36 -15.78 -2.73
CA ARG A 157 11.22 -14.89 -3.02
C ARG A 157 10.41 -14.47 -1.79
N PRO A 158 10.08 -15.37 -0.83
CA PRO A 158 9.41 -14.96 0.39
C PRO A 158 10.23 -14.02 1.27
N LEU A 159 11.56 -14.18 1.29
CA LEU A 159 12.45 -13.29 2.02
C LEU A 159 12.44 -11.88 1.44
N PHE A 160 12.40 -11.77 0.12
CA PHE A 160 12.26 -10.46 -0.54
C PHE A 160 10.99 -9.72 -0.07
N THR A 161 9.87 -10.41 0.01
CA THR A 161 8.60 -9.82 0.49
C THR A 161 8.74 -9.29 1.92
N ILE A 162 9.39 -10.05 2.80
CA ILE A 162 9.66 -9.63 4.19
C ILE A 162 10.51 -8.34 4.20
N PHE A 163 11.63 -8.33 3.50
CA PHE A 163 12.49 -7.15 3.44
C PHE A 163 11.84 -5.95 2.75
N ASN A 164 10.97 -6.19 1.76
CA ASN A 164 10.19 -5.15 1.13
C ASN A 164 9.19 -4.49 2.09
N THR A 165 8.54 -5.30 2.92
CA THR A 165 7.65 -4.79 3.99
C THR A 165 8.44 -4.02 5.04
N VAL A 166 9.60 -4.54 5.47
CA VAL A 166 10.48 -3.84 6.42
C VAL A 166 10.97 -2.52 5.84
N GLY A 167 11.39 -2.50 4.56
CA GLY A 167 11.79 -1.27 3.86
C GLY A 167 10.66 -0.24 3.82
N SER A 168 9.44 -0.67 3.51
CA SER A 168 8.24 0.17 3.53
C SER A 168 7.98 0.78 4.91
N LEU A 169 8.02 -0.06 5.95
CA LEU A 169 7.83 0.38 7.33
C LEU A 169 8.91 1.38 7.78
N LEU A 170 10.17 1.17 7.40
CA LEU A 170 11.25 2.10 7.72
C LEU A 170 11.01 3.47 7.07
N GLY A 171 10.61 3.50 5.79
CA GLY A 171 10.35 4.76 5.09
C GLY A 171 9.13 5.50 5.64
N MET A 172 8.00 4.81 5.77
CA MET A 172 6.78 5.40 6.35
C MET A 172 7.00 5.79 7.81
N GLY A 173 7.56 4.88 8.61
CA GLY A 173 7.77 5.09 10.04
C GLY A 173 8.72 6.25 10.32
N ALA A 174 9.80 6.41 9.56
CA ALA A 174 10.69 7.55 9.69
C ALA A 174 9.93 8.87 9.55
N MET A 175 9.12 9.01 8.49
CA MET A 175 8.37 10.25 8.26
C MET A 175 7.25 10.46 9.27
N GLN A 176 6.52 9.42 9.65
CA GLN A 176 5.48 9.50 10.67
C GLN A 176 6.03 9.80 12.06
N PHE A 177 7.27 9.44 12.32
CA PHE A 177 7.97 9.80 13.57
C PHE A 177 8.50 11.23 13.54
N PHE A 178 9.19 11.63 12.46
CA PHE A 178 9.82 12.95 12.38
C PHE A 178 8.82 14.09 12.19
N ALA A 179 7.74 13.89 11.41
CA ALA A 179 6.81 14.96 11.11
C ALA A 179 6.10 15.55 12.35
N PRO A 180 5.55 14.76 13.30
CA PRO A 180 4.94 15.31 14.51
C PRO A 180 5.94 16.04 15.41
N ILE A 181 7.17 15.49 15.54
CA ILE A 181 8.22 16.14 16.34
C ILE A 181 8.58 17.50 15.73
N LEU A 182 8.68 17.53 14.40
CA LEU A 182 9.02 18.76 13.70
C LEU A 182 7.87 19.79 13.78
N ALA A 183 6.62 19.35 13.69
CA ALA A 183 5.44 20.22 13.74
C ALA A 183 5.35 21.03 15.04
N LYS A 184 5.83 20.48 16.16
CA LYS A 184 5.88 21.17 17.46
C LYS A 184 6.74 22.44 17.47
N ASN A 185 7.71 22.55 16.56
CA ASN A 185 8.62 23.68 16.47
C ASN A 185 8.04 24.85 15.67
N TYR A 186 6.83 24.71 15.13
CA TYR A 186 6.20 25.71 14.27
C TYR A 186 4.84 26.12 14.85
N GLU A 187 4.63 27.41 14.97
CA GLU A 187 3.32 27.96 15.28
C GLU A 187 2.31 27.56 14.19
N GLY A 188 1.18 26.98 14.58
CA GLY A 188 0.20 26.38 13.66
C GLY A 188 0.52 24.95 13.21
N GLY A 189 1.65 24.36 13.62
CA GLY A 189 1.98 22.95 13.35
C GLY A 189 1.91 22.59 11.85
N TYR A 190 1.04 21.66 11.49
CA TYR A 190 0.82 21.23 10.08
C TYR A 190 0.18 22.31 9.19
N ALA A 191 -0.31 23.43 9.74
CA ALA A 191 -0.79 24.57 8.95
C ALA A 191 0.34 25.53 8.55
N SER A 192 1.55 25.36 9.11
CA SER A 192 2.67 26.27 8.88
C SER A 192 3.43 25.96 7.59
N ALA A 193 3.66 26.97 6.75
CA ALA A 193 4.55 26.85 5.61
C ALA A 193 6.00 26.52 6.02
N GLY A 194 6.45 27.01 7.19
CA GLY A 194 7.77 26.70 7.75
C GLY A 194 7.96 25.21 8.03
N PHE A 195 6.92 24.55 8.53
CA PHE A 195 6.92 23.09 8.72
C PHE A 195 7.24 22.36 7.42
N PHE A 196 6.53 22.67 6.33
CA PHE A 196 6.74 22.01 5.04
C PHE A 196 8.11 22.30 4.42
N ARG A 197 8.60 23.56 4.57
CA ARG A 197 9.94 23.95 4.09
C ARG A 197 11.06 23.16 4.77
N THR A 198 10.85 22.70 5.99
CA THR A 198 11.85 21.89 6.72
C THR A 198 11.60 20.40 6.52
N LEU A 199 10.36 19.96 6.52
CA LEU A 199 10.02 18.52 6.34
C LEU A 199 10.43 17.99 4.97
N ALA A 200 10.27 18.78 3.90
CA ALA A 200 10.61 18.36 2.55
C ALA A 200 12.10 18.00 2.39
N PRO A 201 13.06 18.87 2.73
CA PRO A 201 14.48 18.51 2.65
C PRO A 201 14.86 17.30 3.51
N VAL A 202 14.31 17.16 4.71
CA VAL A 202 14.57 16.01 5.60
C VAL A 202 14.12 14.71 4.92
N GLY A 203 12.89 14.67 4.40
CA GLY A 203 12.39 13.49 3.69
C GLY A 203 13.18 13.19 2.42
N ILE A 204 13.57 14.21 1.66
CA ILE A 204 14.39 14.05 0.44
C ILE A 204 15.74 13.42 0.77
N VAL A 205 16.43 13.89 1.80
CA VAL A 205 17.73 13.32 2.22
C VAL A 205 17.57 11.86 2.61
N ILE A 206 16.55 11.51 3.40
CA ILE A 206 16.27 10.12 3.79
C ILE A 206 15.99 9.27 2.55
N SER A 207 15.14 9.74 1.63
CA SER A 207 14.77 8.99 0.43
C SER A 207 15.95 8.79 -0.52
N ILE A 208 16.81 9.82 -0.72
CA ILE A 208 18.02 9.71 -1.52
C ILE A 208 18.97 8.66 -0.91
N ALA A 209 19.21 8.70 0.40
CA ALA A 209 20.04 7.72 1.08
C ALA A 209 19.54 6.27 0.87
N LEU A 210 18.22 6.05 1.06
CA LEU A 210 17.61 4.74 0.84
C LEU A 210 17.68 4.31 -0.65
N THR A 211 17.52 5.25 -1.59
CA THR A 211 17.63 4.97 -3.03
C THR A 211 19.05 4.59 -3.42
N ILE A 212 20.07 5.27 -2.88
CA ILE A 212 21.49 4.92 -3.11
C ILE A 212 21.75 3.49 -2.63
N LEU A 213 21.32 3.13 -1.43
CA LEU A 213 21.46 1.78 -0.90
C LEU A 213 20.75 0.75 -1.77
N ALA A 214 19.56 1.08 -2.26
CA ALA A 214 18.80 0.19 -3.14
C ALA A 214 19.47 0.01 -4.51
N VAL A 215 20.04 1.05 -5.08
CA VAL A 215 20.84 0.99 -6.32
C VAL A 215 22.07 0.09 -6.13
N ILE A 216 22.77 0.20 -4.99
CA ILE A 216 23.88 -0.70 -4.65
C ILE A 216 23.37 -2.15 -4.57
N GLY A 217 22.21 -2.37 -3.98
CA GLY A 217 21.60 -3.69 -3.85
C GLY A 217 21.31 -4.39 -5.19
N ILE A 218 20.89 -3.65 -6.21
CA ILE A 218 20.57 -4.23 -7.53
C ILE A 218 21.74 -4.16 -8.53
N TRP A 219 22.82 -3.47 -8.20
CA TRP A 219 23.89 -3.11 -9.15
C TRP A 219 24.43 -4.29 -9.95
N GLU A 220 24.76 -5.40 -9.31
CA GLU A 220 25.30 -6.58 -9.97
C GLU A 220 24.27 -7.35 -10.81
N LYS A 221 22.99 -7.24 -10.45
CA LYS A 221 21.89 -7.98 -11.07
C LYS A 221 21.20 -7.22 -12.20
N ASP A 222 21.29 -5.90 -12.20
CA ASP A 222 20.71 -5.05 -13.25
C ASP A 222 21.62 -5.00 -14.50
N GLN A 223 21.78 -6.15 -15.14
CA GLN A 223 22.61 -6.36 -16.33
C GLN A 223 21.88 -7.25 -17.35
N PRO A 224 22.14 -7.06 -18.67
CA PRO A 224 21.44 -7.78 -19.73
C PRO A 224 21.44 -9.30 -19.60
N LYS A 225 22.49 -9.87 -19.00
CA LYS A 225 22.60 -11.33 -18.78
C LYS A 225 21.51 -11.91 -17.86
N TYR A 226 20.84 -11.09 -17.05
CA TYR A 226 19.76 -11.49 -16.16
C TYR A 226 18.36 -11.15 -16.69
N PHE A 227 18.25 -10.44 -17.84
CA PHE A 227 16.97 -10.02 -18.41
C PHE A 227 16.29 -11.11 -19.26
N GLY A 228 16.97 -12.15 -19.62
CA GLY A 228 16.57 -13.12 -20.64
C GLY A 228 15.61 -14.22 -20.24
N ILE A 229 15.11 -14.25 -19.01
CA ILE A 229 14.26 -15.34 -18.49
C ILE A 229 12.78 -15.06 -18.72
N GLY A 230 12.41 -13.92 -19.30
CA GLY A 230 11.04 -13.48 -19.55
C GLY A 230 10.76 -13.07 -21.00
N GLY A 231 11.23 -13.85 -21.97
CA GLY A 231 11.07 -13.57 -23.41
C GLY A 231 9.65 -13.68 -23.98
N GLN A 232 8.61 -13.72 -23.14
CA GLN A 232 7.25 -13.56 -23.62
C GLN A 232 6.97 -12.08 -23.84
N LYS A 233 6.83 -11.67 -25.12
CA LYS A 233 6.28 -10.37 -25.47
C LYS A 233 4.91 -10.25 -24.81
N THR A 234 4.80 -9.33 -23.83
CA THR A 234 3.49 -8.99 -23.25
C THR A 234 2.61 -8.48 -24.40
N GLU A 235 1.57 -9.18 -24.73
CA GLU A 235 0.61 -8.75 -25.75
C GLU A 235 0.03 -7.39 -25.32
N LYS A 236 -0.13 -6.49 -26.29
CA LYS A 236 -0.78 -5.19 -26.06
C LYS A 236 -2.29 -5.42 -25.86
N ILE A 237 -2.71 -5.58 -24.64
CA ILE A 237 -4.11 -5.80 -24.28
C ILE A 237 -4.84 -4.46 -24.27
N LYS A 238 -5.99 -4.40 -24.94
CA LYS A 238 -6.86 -3.23 -24.98
C LYS A 238 -7.64 -3.10 -23.67
N PHE A 239 -7.95 -1.86 -23.25
CA PHE A 239 -8.68 -1.61 -21.99
C PHE A 239 -10.02 -2.40 -21.90
N ALA A 240 -10.72 -2.57 -23.01
CA ALA A 240 -11.95 -3.37 -23.05
C ALA A 240 -11.74 -4.84 -22.66
N GLU A 241 -10.58 -5.41 -22.95
CA GLU A 241 -10.22 -6.78 -22.58
C GLU A 241 -9.97 -6.93 -21.08
N TYR A 242 -9.46 -5.88 -20.41
CA TYR A 242 -9.35 -5.85 -18.94
C TYR A 242 -10.72 -6.03 -18.26
N VAL A 243 -11.73 -5.34 -18.77
CA VAL A 243 -13.10 -5.43 -18.22
C VAL A 243 -13.68 -6.82 -18.43
N ALA A 244 -13.43 -7.45 -19.59
CA ALA A 244 -13.89 -8.80 -19.88
C ALA A 244 -13.24 -9.84 -18.95
N ILE A 245 -11.94 -9.72 -18.69
CA ILE A 245 -11.20 -10.60 -17.77
C ILE A 245 -11.77 -10.47 -16.34
N ILE A 246 -12.00 -9.24 -15.87
CA ILE A 246 -12.58 -9.02 -14.53
C ILE A 246 -13.96 -9.68 -14.44
N LYS A 247 -14.81 -9.51 -15.46
CA LYS A 247 -16.16 -10.10 -15.49
C LYS A 247 -16.15 -11.62 -15.48
N GLY A 248 -15.15 -12.25 -16.11
CA GLY A 248 -14.99 -13.71 -16.15
C GLY A 248 -14.42 -14.30 -14.86
N ASN A 249 -13.62 -13.54 -14.12
CA ASN A 249 -12.88 -14.02 -12.95
C ASN A 249 -13.54 -13.60 -11.64
N THR A 250 -14.55 -14.35 -11.19
CA THR A 250 -15.27 -14.07 -9.94
C THR A 250 -14.37 -14.03 -8.70
N PRO A 251 -13.37 -14.93 -8.52
CA PRO A 251 -12.43 -14.81 -7.40
C PRO A 251 -11.69 -13.48 -7.39
N MET A 252 -11.26 -13.00 -8.56
CA MET A 252 -10.59 -11.70 -8.67
C MET A 252 -11.48 -10.53 -8.26
N GLN A 253 -12.75 -10.52 -8.68
CA GLN A 253 -13.71 -9.50 -8.26
C GLN A 253 -13.84 -9.44 -6.73
N ARG A 254 -13.96 -10.59 -6.08
CA ARG A 254 -14.09 -10.70 -4.62
C ARG A 254 -12.80 -10.28 -3.91
N LEU A 255 -11.66 -10.64 -4.48
CA LEU A 255 -10.36 -10.22 -3.96
C LEU A 255 -10.17 -8.71 -4.07
N MET A 256 -10.62 -8.10 -5.18
CA MET A 256 -10.59 -6.64 -5.36
C MET A 256 -11.45 -5.94 -4.29
N VAL A 257 -12.65 -6.43 -4.00
CA VAL A 257 -13.50 -5.88 -2.92
C VAL A 257 -12.83 -6.05 -1.56
N ALA A 258 -12.25 -7.21 -1.29
CA ALA A 258 -11.57 -7.46 -0.02
C ALA A 258 -10.32 -6.59 0.16
N GLY A 259 -9.49 -6.46 -0.87
CA GLY A 259 -8.32 -5.59 -0.87
C GLY A 259 -8.71 -4.12 -0.71
N ALA A 260 -9.75 -3.68 -1.46
CA ALA A 260 -10.33 -2.36 -1.33
C ALA A 260 -10.78 -2.06 0.11
N GLY A 261 -11.50 -2.99 0.74
CA GLY A 261 -11.96 -2.84 2.13
C GLY A 261 -10.81 -2.74 3.12
N CYS A 262 -9.83 -3.65 3.05
CA CYS A 262 -8.65 -3.59 3.92
C CYS A 262 -7.86 -2.28 3.75
N LYS A 263 -7.68 -1.82 2.50
CA LYS A 263 -6.91 -0.62 2.19
C LYS A 263 -7.64 0.66 2.58
N LEU A 264 -8.95 0.73 2.33
CA LEU A 264 -9.77 1.88 2.73
C LEU A 264 -9.75 2.06 4.26
N ALA A 265 -9.97 0.97 4.99
CA ALA A 265 -9.94 0.98 6.44
C ALA A 265 -8.59 1.49 6.98
N LEU A 266 -7.47 0.95 6.47
CA LEU A 266 -6.14 1.42 6.83
C LEU A 266 -5.95 2.90 6.51
N SER A 267 -6.27 3.31 5.27
CA SER A 267 -6.01 4.67 4.80
C SER A 267 -6.81 5.74 5.54
N ILE A 268 -8.03 5.43 6.00
CA ILE A 268 -8.84 6.36 6.79
C ILE A 268 -8.42 6.34 8.25
N ALA A 269 -8.24 5.17 8.87
CA ALA A 269 -7.87 5.06 10.28
C ALA A 269 -6.49 5.66 10.59
N THR A 270 -5.58 5.70 9.61
CA THR A 270 -4.25 6.32 9.74
C THR A 270 -4.14 7.71 9.09
N ASN A 271 -5.26 8.27 8.63
CA ASN A 271 -5.26 9.60 8.01
C ASN A 271 -4.90 10.68 9.04
N THR A 272 -3.93 11.51 8.69
CA THR A 272 -3.40 12.56 9.60
C THR A 272 -4.49 13.49 10.09
N THR A 273 -5.41 13.95 9.23
CA THR A 273 -6.51 14.85 9.63
C THR A 273 -7.47 14.17 10.60
N VAL A 274 -7.79 12.89 10.40
CA VAL A 274 -8.64 12.12 11.33
C VAL A 274 -7.97 12.01 12.70
N LEU A 275 -6.66 11.75 12.73
CA LEU A 275 -5.89 11.66 13.99
C LEU A 275 -5.71 13.03 14.67
N CYS A 276 -5.57 14.11 13.89
CA CYS A 276 -5.56 15.48 14.41
C CYS A 276 -6.92 15.82 15.07
N MET A 277 -8.01 15.52 14.42
CA MET A 277 -9.35 15.71 14.99
C MET A 277 -9.57 14.87 16.25
N LEU A 278 -9.13 13.60 16.25
CA LEU A 278 -9.30 12.69 17.39
C LEU A 278 -8.49 13.13 18.59
N TYR A 279 -7.15 13.20 18.45
CA TYR A 279 -6.25 13.45 19.57
C TYR A 279 -6.08 14.93 19.88
N GLY A 280 -6.15 15.80 18.86
CA GLY A 280 -6.00 17.26 19.01
C GLY A 280 -7.32 17.93 19.36
N CYS A 281 -8.21 18.05 18.38
CA CYS A 281 -9.41 18.86 18.54
C CYS A 281 -10.42 18.27 19.55
N MET A 282 -10.66 16.95 19.51
CA MET A 282 -11.64 16.29 20.37
C MET A 282 -11.07 16.01 21.78
N MET A 283 -9.86 15.45 21.88
CA MET A 283 -9.25 15.06 23.15
C MET A 283 -8.35 16.16 23.75
N GLY A 284 -8.00 17.20 22.99
CA GLY A 284 -7.20 18.33 23.44
C GLY A 284 -5.74 18.00 23.78
N ASN A 285 -5.23 16.83 23.39
CA ASN A 285 -3.88 16.38 23.77
C ASN A 285 -3.19 15.60 22.63
N TYR A 286 -3.01 16.26 21.48
CA TYR A 286 -2.34 15.63 20.33
C TYR A 286 -0.91 15.19 20.66
N ASP A 287 -0.14 16.06 21.28
CA ASP A 287 1.28 15.85 21.56
C ASP A 287 1.55 14.72 22.56
N GLY A 288 0.65 14.54 23.52
CA GLY A 288 0.73 13.46 24.50
C GLY A 288 0.15 12.13 24.04
N LEU A 289 -0.69 12.11 23.00
CA LEU A 289 -1.41 10.90 22.58
C LEU A 289 -0.98 10.36 21.23
N TYR A 290 -0.76 11.21 20.22
CA TYR A 290 -0.53 10.74 18.85
C TYR A 290 0.68 9.82 18.74
N LEU A 291 1.85 10.31 19.16
CA LEU A 291 3.10 9.57 19.03
C LEU A 291 3.13 8.29 19.88
N PRO A 292 2.76 8.30 21.17
CA PRO A 292 2.66 7.09 21.97
C PRO A 292 1.68 6.07 21.39
N MET A 293 0.51 6.49 20.93
CA MET A 293 -0.49 5.58 20.35
C MET A 293 -0.03 4.98 19.02
N MET A 294 0.67 5.75 18.18
CA MET A 294 1.27 5.27 16.94
C MET A 294 2.36 4.22 17.23
N VAL A 295 3.27 4.48 18.17
CA VAL A 295 4.33 3.54 18.57
C VAL A 295 3.72 2.26 19.13
N LEU A 296 2.73 2.36 20.01
CA LEU A 296 1.99 1.22 20.54
C LEU A 296 1.35 0.41 19.41
N GLY A 297 0.70 1.07 18.44
CA GLY A 297 0.12 0.40 17.28
C GLY A 297 1.14 -0.44 16.50
N TYR A 298 2.32 0.13 16.23
CA TYR A 298 3.40 -0.61 15.56
C TYR A 298 3.93 -1.78 16.41
N VAL A 299 4.11 -1.59 17.71
CA VAL A 299 4.54 -2.66 18.63
C VAL A 299 3.54 -3.81 18.60
N PHE A 300 2.24 -3.52 18.65
CA PHE A 300 1.20 -4.55 18.54
C PHE A 300 1.15 -5.19 17.15
N SER A 301 1.51 -4.49 16.07
CA SER A 301 1.48 -5.06 14.71
C SER A 301 2.52 -6.16 14.49
N VAL A 302 3.68 -6.11 15.14
CA VAL A 302 4.75 -7.10 14.98
C VAL A 302 4.29 -8.55 15.25
N PRO A 303 3.68 -8.88 16.41
CA PRO A 303 3.18 -10.22 16.64
C PRO A 303 2.07 -10.61 15.66
N PHE A 304 1.24 -9.68 15.22
CA PHE A 304 0.19 -9.98 14.24
C PHE A 304 0.74 -10.31 12.85
N PHE A 305 1.83 -9.69 12.40
CA PHE A 305 2.53 -10.11 11.19
C PHE A 305 2.98 -11.56 11.26
N LEU A 306 3.58 -11.97 12.38
CA LEU A 306 4.01 -13.36 12.57
C LEU A 306 2.83 -14.34 12.64
N LEU A 307 1.76 -13.95 13.31
CA LEU A 307 0.55 -14.76 13.45
C LEU A 307 -0.20 -14.92 12.12
N THR A 308 -0.29 -13.86 11.30
CA THR A 308 -0.92 -13.90 9.98
C THR A 308 -0.16 -14.84 9.05
N VAL A 309 1.18 -14.76 9.01
CA VAL A 309 2.03 -15.66 8.21
C VAL A 309 1.85 -17.11 8.65
N ARG A 310 1.95 -17.40 9.96
CA ARG A 310 1.74 -18.75 10.50
C ARG A 310 0.35 -19.32 10.17
N THR A 311 -0.67 -18.48 10.31
CA THR A 311 -2.05 -18.90 10.02
C THR A 311 -2.24 -19.14 8.53
N SER A 312 -1.67 -18.29 7.66
CA SER A 312 -1.69 -18.46 6.20
C SER A 312 -1.02 -19.77 5.77
N GLN A 313 0.14 -20.09 6.35
CA GLN A 313 0.85 -21.34 6.06
C GLN A 313 0.08 -22.59 6.49
N LYS A 314 -0.62 -22.54 7.64
CA LYS A 314 -1.35 -23.69 8.19
C LYS A 314 -2.76 -23.86 7.66
N LYS A 315 -3.50 -22.76 7.45
CA LYS A 315 -4.95 -22.77 7.13
C LYS A 315 -5.30 -22.08 5.82
N GLY A 316 -4.29 -21.58 5.08
CA GLY A 316 -4.47 -20.84 3.85
C GLY A 316 -4.71 -19.34 4.06
N GLN A 317 -4.46 -18.56 3.01
CA GLN A 317 -4.51 -17.09 3.03
C GLN A 317 -5.91 -16.55 3.33
N LYS A 318 -6.96 -17.15 2.73
CA LYS A 318 -8.37 -16.80 3.00
C LYS A 318 -8.71 -16.88 4.49
N ALA A 319 -8.38 -18.00 5.13
CA ALA A 319 -8.70 -18.23 6.55
C ALA A 319 -7.97 -17.25 7.46
N SER A 320 -6.71 -16.93 7.13
CA SER A 320 -5.91 -15.95 7.85
C SER A 320 -6.51 -14.55 7.74
N LEU A 321 -6.80 -14.09 6.52
CA LEU A 321 -7.40 -12.79 6.26
C LEU A 321 -8.74 -12.63 7.01
N MET A 322 -9.65 -13.58 6.86
CA MET A 322 -10.95 -13.55 7.55
C MET A 322 -10.79 -13.49 9.06
N ARG A 323 -9.90 -14.31 9.64
CA ARG A 323 -9.69 -14.35 11.09
C ARG A 323 -9.25 -13.01 11.65
N TYR A 324 -8.20 -12.40 11.07
CA TYR A 324 -7.60 -11.18 11.62
C TYR A 324 -8.39 -9.92 11.27
N VAL A 325 -9.09 -9.89 10.16
CA VAL A 325 -10.09 -8.83 9.87
C VAL A 325 -11.25 -8.90 10.87
N SER A 326 -11.70 -10.11 11.25
CA SER A 326 -12.74 -10.26 12.30
C SER A 326 -12.23 -9.78 13.67
N VAL A 327 -10.97 -10.05 14.02
CA VAL A 327 -10.36 -9.53 15.25
C VAL A 327 -10.34 -8.00 15.24
N ALA A 328 -9.91 -7.38 14.13
CA ALA A 328 -9.91 -5.93 13.98
C ALA A 328 -11.33 -5.36 14.15
N LEU A 329 -12.32 -5.94 13.48
CA LEU A 329 -13.72 -5.51 13.56
C LEU A 329 -14.25 -5.57 15.00
N ILE A 330 -14.04 -6.68 15.72
CA ILE A 330 -14.51 -6.85 17.11
C ILE A 330 -13.84 -5.84 18.04
N CYS A 331 -12.52 -5.65 17.90
CA CYS A 331 -11.79 -4.65 18.70
C CYS A 331 -12.29 -3.24 18.45
N TYR A 332 -12.56 -2.88 17.18
CA TYR A 332 -13.06 -1.55 16.84
C TYR A 332 -14.51 -1.30 17.24
N ILE A 333 -15.34 -2.33 17.38
CA ILE A 333 -16.64 -2.21 18.06
C ILE A 333 -16.40 -1.77 19.51
N GLY A 334 -15.43 -2.37 20.19
CA GLY A 334 -15.05 -1.94 21.55
C GLY A 334 -14.51 -0.52 21.61
N VAL A 335 -13.63 -0.13 20.66
CA VAL A 335 -13.10 1.25 20.54
C VAL A 335 -14.25 2.23 20.29
N LEU A 336 -15.21 1.90 19.44
CA LEU A 336 -16.40 2.71 19.19
C LEU A 336 -17.20 2.96 20.49
N VAL A 337 -17.44 1.91 21.26
CA VAL A 337 -18.15 2.04 22.56
C VAL A 337 -17.37 2.95 23.50
N LEU A 338 -16.05 2.81 23.60
CA LEU A 338 -15.22 3.69 24.42
C LEU A 338 -15.28 5.15 23.94
N LEU A 339 -15.21 5.41 22.64
CA LEU A 339 -15.31 6.77 22.10
C LEU A 339 -16.70 7.40 22.32
N LEU A 340 -17.78 6.60 22.31
CA LEU A 340 -19.12 7.08 22.65
C LEU A 340 -19.29 7.40 24.15
N LEU A 341 -18.48 6.80 25.01
CA LEU A 341 -18.43 7.08 26.46
C LEU A 341 -17.48 8.23 26.80
N TRP A 342 -16.59 8.59 25.88
CA TRP A 342 -15.57 9.62 26.11
C TRP A 342 -16.20 10.95 26.52
N GLY A 343 -15.64 11.59 27.57
CA GLY A 343 -16.13 12.88 28.08
C GLY A 343 -17.43 12.83 28.89
N LYS A 344 -18.02 11.65 29.12
CA LYS A 344 -19.23 11.51 29.96
C LYS A 344 -18.94 11.45 31.47
N GLY A 345 -17.73 11.78 31.88
CA GLY A 345 -17.26 11.84 33.26
C GLY A 345 -15.75 11.70 33.34
N ASP A 346 -15.17 12.08 34.47
CA ASP A 346 -13.69 12.09 34.66
C ASP A 346 -13.03 10.72 34.49
N ALA A 347 -13.80 9.63 34.72
CA ALA A 347 -13.32 8.26 34.53
C ALA A 347 -13.21 7.87 33.05
N PHE A 348 -13.88 8.58 32.13
CA PHE A 348 -13.92 8.26 30.70
C PHE A 348 -13.02 9.20 29.87
N THR A 349 -11.79 9.37 30.32
CA THR A 349 -10.76 10.18 29.66
C THR A 349 -9.54 9.33 29.32
N LEU A 350 -8.96 9.57 28.14
CA LEU A 350 -7.72 8.93 27.73
C LEU A 350 -6.54 9.74 28.29
N SER A 351 -5.84 9.17 29.27
CA SER A 351 -4.69 9.82 29.92
C SER A 351 -3.51 8.84 29.92
N LEU A 352 -2.41 9.25 29.28
CA LEU A 352 -1.13 8.54 29.30
C LEU A 352 -0.11 9.26 30.19
N MET A 353 -0.08 10.60 30.09
CA MET A 353 0.80 11.46 30.87
C MET A 353 0.01 12.70 31.32
N SER A 354 0.10 13.03 32.59
CA SER A 354 -0.37 14.29 33.17
C SER A 354 0.75 14.91 33.99
N ASP A 355 1.10 16.17 33.72
CA ASP A 355 2.15 16.92 34.40
C ASP A 355 3.51 16.20 34.49
N GLY A 356 3.90 15.53 33.40
CA GLY A 356 5.14 14.77 33.31
C GLY A 356 5.15 13.46 34.08
N LYS A 357 4.03 13.03 34.65
CA LYS A 357 3.86 11.73 35.34
C LYS A 357 2.94 10.82 34.52
N VAL A 358 3.25 9.53 34.53
CA VAL A 358 2.38 8.51 33.94
C VAL A 358 1.09 8.43 34.76
N SER A 359 -0.03 8.77 34.14
CA SER A 359 -1.37 8.71 34.73
C SER A 359 -2.27 7.84 33.86
N ILE A 360 -2.39 6.56 34.22
CA ILE A 360 -3.15 5.57 33.44
C ILE A 360 -4.37 5.14 34.24
N ASN A 361 -5.56 5.39 33.70
CA ASN A 361 -6.81 4.91 34.27
C ASN A 361 -7.31 3.64 33.56
N VAL A 362 -8.34 3.00 34.09
CA VAL A 362 -8.93 1.75 33.52
C VAL A 362 -9.41 1.96 32.09
N TYR A 363 -10.00 3.13 31.80
CA TYR A 363 -10.43 3.50 30.45
C TYR A 363 -9.26 3.50 29.46
N THR A 364 -8.12 4.08 29.83
CA THR A 364 -6.91 4.11 29.03
C THR A 364 -6.35 2.70 28.77
N ILE A 365 -6.34 1.84 29.78
CA ILE A 365 -5.91 0.44 29.62
C ILE A 365 -6.80 -0.29 28.63
N LEU A 366 -8.12 -0.17 28.75
CA LEU A 366 -9.07 -0.80 27.82
C LEU A 366 -8.94 -0.25 26.40
N PHE A 367 -8.77 1.08 26.27
CA PHE A 367 -8.57 1.72 24.98
C PHE A 367 -7.27 1.23 24.32
N ILE A 368 -6.15 1.21 25.02
CA ILE A 368 -4.86 0.72 24.51
C ILE A 368 -4.96 -0.75 24.10
N ALA A 369 -5.59 -1.59 24.91
CA ALA A 369 -5.71 -3.01 24.61
C ALA A 369 -6.56 -3.23 23.34
N LEU A 370 -7.75 -2.65 23.27
CA LEU A 370 -8.65 -2.81 22.12
C LEU A 370 -8.09 -2.14 20.85
N PHE A 371 -7.59 -0.90 20.98
CA PHE A 371 -6.97 -0.20 19.87
C PHE A 371 -5.71 -0.93 19.39
N GLY A 372 -4.80 -1.31 20.29
CA GLY A 372 -3.54 -1.96 19.93
C GLY A 372 -3.75 -3.31 19.24
N ILE A 373 -4.62 -4.17 19.79
CA ILE A 373 -4.97 -5.47 19.16
C ILE A 373 -5.64 -5.23 17.81
N GLY A 374 -6.61 -4.30 17.75
CA GLY A 374 -7.29 -3.95 16.50
C GLY A 374 -6.33 -3.40 15.47
N TYR A 375 -5.48 -2.44 15.85
CA TYR A 375 -4.44 -1.85 14.99
C TYR A 375 -3.49 -2.92 14.45
N GLY A 376 -2.95 -3.76 15.33
CA GLY A 376 -2.05 -4.83 14.92
C GLY A 376 -2.68 -5.79 13.91
N ALA A 377 -3.94 -6.17 14.16
CA ALA A 377 -4.67 -7.08 13.29
C ALA A 377 -4.95 -6.47 11.91
N TYR A 378 -5.47 -5.24 11.81
CA TYR A 378 -5.78 -4.65 10.51
C TYR A 378 -4.53 -4.24 9.74
N TYR A 379 -3.50 -3.76 10.43
CA TYR A 379 -2.25 -3.38 9.79
C TYR A 379 -1.56 -4.59 9.15
N ALA A 380 -1.54 -5.73 9.85
CA ALA A 380 -0.99 -6.97 9.32
C ALA A 380 -1.81 -7.58 8.17
N THR A 381 -3.10 -7.24 8.05
CA THR A 381 -3.98 -7.75 6.98
C THR A 381 -4.09 -6.84 5.77
N ALA A 382 -3.63 -5.60 5.85
CA ALA A 382 -3.81 -4.60 4.79
C ALA A 382 -3.25 -5.04 3.42
N ASP A 383 -2.09 -5.67 3.42
CA ASP A 383 -1.41 -6.11 2.20
C ASP A 383 -1.56 -7.63 1.94
N MET A 384 -2.29 -8.36 2.77
CA MET A 384 -2.54 -9.80 2.58
C MET A 384 -3.26 -10.15 1.26
N PRO A 385 -4.14 -9.32 0.69
CA PRO A 385 -4.73 -9.61 -0.62
C PRO A 385 -3.72 -9.61 -1.78
N ILE A 386 -2.58 -8.92 -1.66
CA ILE A 386 -1.59 -8.79 -2.74
C ILE A 386 -1.06 -10.15 -3.23
N PRO A 387 -0.54 -11.05 -2.38
CA PRO A 387 -0.08 -12.37 -2.84
C PRO A 387 -1.23 -13.25 -3.38
N MET A 388 -2.47 -13.02 -2.97
CA MET A 388 -3.63 -13.76 -3.47
C MET A 388 -3.98 -13.43 -4.93
N VAL A 389 -3.45 -12.33 -5.49
CA VAL A 389 -3.59 -12.01 -6.91
C VAL A 389 -2.94 -13.08 -7.79
N ALA A 390 -1.84 -13.70 -7.32
CA ALA A 390 -1.21 -14.80 -8.03
C ALA A 390 -2.14 -16.01 -8.15
N ASP A 391 -2.89 -16.33 -7.10
CA ASP A 391 -3.89 -17.42 -7.12
C ASP A 391 -5.00 -17.13 -8.15
N CYS A 392 -5.43 -15.87 -8.26
CA CYS A 392 -6.42 -15.44 -9.26
C CYS A 392 -5.85 -15.51 -10.70
N SER A 393 -4.55 -15.25 -10.87
CA SER A 393 -3.87 -15.41 -12.17
C SER A 393 -3.76 -16.87 -12.58
N ASP A 394 -3.43 -17.76 -11.64
CA ASP A 394 -3.40 -19.21 -11.89
C ASP A 394 -4.81 -19.74 -12.23
N TYR A 395 -5.85 -19.22 -11.57
CA TYR A 395 -7.24 -19.51 -11.89
C TYR A 395 -7.63 -19.04 -13.29
N GLU A 396 -7.19 -17.83 -13.70
CA GLU A 396 -7.43 -17.34 -15.06
C GLU A 396 -6.80 -18.26 -16.10
N THR A 397 -5.57 -18.70 -15.87
CA THR A 397 -4.90 -19.68 -16.72
C THR A 397 -5.66 -21.02 -16.79
N TYR A 398 -6.24 -21.45 -15.67
CA TYR A 398 -7.05 -22.66 -15.58
C TYR A 398 -8.34 -22.57 -16.40
N ILE A 399 -9.05 -21.43 -16.38
CA ILE A 399 -10.33 -21.27 -17.07
C ILE A 399 -10.19 -20.85 -18.53
N SER A 400 -9.24 -19.97 -18.86
CA SER A 400 -9.10 -19.39 -20.20
C SER A 400 -7.86 -19.85 -20.98
N GLY A 401 -6.93 -20.55 -20.34
CA GLY A 401 -5.64 -20.90 -20.92
C GLY A 401 -4.67 -19.72 -21.05
N LYS A 402 -5.10 -18.49 -20.73
CA LYS A 402 -4.28 -17.27 -20.87
C LYS A 402 -3.45 -17.04 -19.62
N TYR A 403 -2.13 -16.93 -19.78
CA TYR A 403 -1.23 -16.56 -18.70
C TYR A 403 -0.98 -15.04 -18.69
N ILE A 404 -1.68 -14.32 -17.81
CA ILE A 404 -1.71 -12.85 -17.79
C ILE A 404 -1.47 -12.26 -16.39
N PRO A 405 -0.41 -12.68 -15.66
CA PRO A 405 -0.17 -12.24 -14.28
C PRO A 405 0.06 -10.73 -14.15
N GLY A 406 0.68 -10.11 -15.16
CA GLY A 406 0.92 -8.67 -15.19
C GLY A 406 -0.38 -7.88 -15.19
N ILE A 407 -1.35 -8.30 -15.99
CA ILE A 407 -2.68 -7.65 -16.07
C ILE A 407 -3.42 -7.80 -14.76
N MET A 408 -3.44 -8.99 -14.17
CA MET A 408 -4.11 -9.24 -12.89
C MET A 408 -3.51 -8.35 -11.79
N GLY A 409 -2.19 -8.24 -11.74
CA GLY A 409 -1.49 -7.36 -10.81
C GLY A 409 -1.80 -5.87 -11.03
N THR A 410 -1.86 -5.42 -12.29
CA THR A 410 -2.17 -4.03 -12.64
C THR A 410 -3.60 -3.66 -12.28
N LEU A 411 -4.57 -4.54 -12.54
CA LEU A 411 -5.97 -4.33 -12.18
C LEU A 411 -6.15 -4.22 -10.66
N PHE A 412 -5.53 -5.11 -9.90
CA PHE A 412 -5.56 -5.04 -8.44
C PHE A 412 -4.91 -3.75 -7.93
N SER A 413 -3.74 -3.38 -8.48
CA SER A 413 -3.03 -2.15 -8.14
C SER A 413 -3.86 -0.89 -8.42
N LEU A 414 -4.60 -0.86 -9.54
CA LEU A 414 -5.50 0.23 -9.86
C LEU A 414 -6.57 0.43 -8.78
N VAL A 415 -7.24 -0.66 -8.38
CA VAL A 415 -8.26 -0.61 -7.32
C VAL A 415 -7.65 -0.19 -5.98
N ASP A 416 -6.50 -0.77 -5.61
CA ASP A 416 -5.78 -0.42 -4.38
C ASP A 416 -5.42 1.08 -4.32
N LYS A 417 -4.89 1.62 -5.41
CA LYS A 417 -4.55 3.05 -5.53
C LYS A 417 -5.79 3.96 -5.47
N LEU A 418 -6.83 3.64 -6.21
CA LEU A 418 -8.07 4.43 -6.21
C LEU A 418 -8.70 4.46 -4.83
N VAL A 419 -8.84 3.31 -4.18
CA VAL A 419 -9.49 3.19 -2.88
C VAL A 419 -8.66 3.84 -1.78
N SER A 420 -7.35 3.67 -1.78
CA SER A 420 -6.48 4.34 -0.81
C SER A 420 -6.55 5.86 -0.92
N SER A 421 -6.71 6.40 -2.14
CA SER A 421 -6.84 7.84 -2.36
C SER A 421 -8.24 8.39 -2.05
N LEU A 422 -9.28 7.57 -2.16
CA LEU A 422 -10.64 7.95 -1.74
C LEU A 422 -10.70 8.36 -0.26
N SER A 423 -9.78 7.89 0.57
CA SER A 423 -9.71 8.28 1.98
C SER A 423 -9.61 9.80 2.16
N ALA A 424 -8.78 10.48 1.37
CA ALA A 424 -8.64 11.94 1.45
C ALA A 424 -9.94 12.65 1.03
N THR A 425 -10.60 12.18 -0.03
CA THR A 425 -11.90 12.72 -0.48
C THR A 425 -12.98 12.51 0.56
N VAL A 426 -13.08 11.30 1.13
CA VAL A 426 -14.06 10.97 2.17
C VAL A 426 -13.85 11.84 3.40
N VAL A 427 -12.60 12.04 3.83
CA VAL A 427 -12.26 12.92 4.97
C VAL A 427 -12.63 14.37 4.64
N GLY A 428 -12.24 14.89 3.47
CA GLY A 428 -12.56 16.27 3.07
C GLY A 428 -14.06 16.54 3.02
N VAL A 429 -14.83 15.63 2.42
CA VAL A 429 -16.30 15.72 2.35
C VAL A 429 -16.93 15.62 3.75
N ALA A 430 -16.48 14.68 4.58
CA ALA A 430 -17.00 14.53 5.94
C ALA A 430 -16.76 15.78 6.81
N VAL A 431 -15.59 16.41 6.68
CA VAL A 431 -15.25 17.65 7.38
C VAL A 431 -16.09 18.83 6.88
N SER A 432 -16.41 18.91 5.58
CA SER A 432 -17.24 19.98 5.04
C SER A 432 -18.69 19.96 5.56
N PHE A 433 -19.23 18.77 5.94
CA PHE A 433 -20.58 18.67 6.52
C PHE A 433 -20.73 19.36 7.89
N ILE A 434 -19.65 19.59 8.61
CA ILE A 434 -19.68 20.36 9.88
C ILE A 434 -19.35 21.84 9.70
N GLY A 435 -19.37 22.34 8.44
CA GLY A 435 -19.20 23.75 8.12
C GLY A 435 -17.77 24.27 8.22
N LEU A 436 -16.77 23.39 8.15
CA LEU A 436 -15.37 23.80 8.11
C LEU A 436 -14.92 24.00 6.66
N ASP A 437 -14.31 25.16 6.40
CA ASP A 437 -13.77 25.52 5.08
C ASP A 437 -12.38 24.97 4.81
N SER A 438 -11.72 24.41 5.82
CA SER A 438 -10.38 23.80 5.71
C SER A 438 -10.24 22.58 6.59
N LEU A 439 -9.33 21.66 6.20
CA LEU A 439 -9.04 20.46 6.99
C LEU A 439 -8.49 20.83 8.37
N PRO A 440 -9.05 20.29 9.47
CA PRO A 440 -8.55 20.54 10.82
C PRO A 440 -7.13 20.03 11.01
N THR A 441 -6.36 20.79 11.76
CA THR A 441 -5.01 20.45 12.23
C THR A 441 -5.04 20.16 13.73
N GLN A 442 -3.90 19.76 14.29
CA GLN A 442 -3.82 19.29 15.66
C GLN A 442 -4.14 20.34 16.74
N TYR A 443 -4.07 21.64 16.42
CA TYR A 443 -4.31 22.74 17.34
C TYR A 443 -5.59 23.54 17.04
N ASP A 444 -6.36 23.11 16.05
CA ASP A 444 -7.64 23.76 15.76
C ASP A 444 -8.65 23.46 16.87
N PRO A 445 -9.52 24.42 17.21
CA PRO A 445 -10.50 24.25 18.29
C PRO A 445 -11.55 23.20 17.92
N TYR A 446 -12.16 22.61 18.94
CA TYR A 446 -13.29 21.72 18.75
C TYR A 446 -14.48 22.45 18.12
N THR A 447 -15.04 21.87 17.08
CA THR A 447 -16.24 22.36 16.39
C THR A 447 -17.42 21.44 16.69
N PRO A 448 -18.65 21.97 16.95
CA PRO A 448 -19.83 21.15 17.13
C PRO A 448 -20.04 20.15 15.99
N GLY A 449 -20.28 18.88 16.34
CA GLY A 449 -20.43 17.80 15.35
C GLY A 449 -19.12 17.06 15.00
N MET A 450 -17.96 17.60 15.36
CA MET A 450 -16.65 16.99 15.05
C MET A 450 -16.50 15.60 15.68
N ASN A 451 -17.03 15.38 16.89
CA ASN A 451 -17.04 14.06 17.53
C ASN A 451 -17.74 13.01 16.67
N VAL A 452 -18.86 13.36 16.03
CA VAL A 452 -19.60 12.44 15.13
C VAL A 452 -18.76 12.13 13.89
N VAL A 453 -18.16 13.15 13.27
CA VAL A 453 -17.28 13.00 12.11
C VAL A 453 -16.08 12.12 12.43
N VAL A 454 -15.43 12.34 13.57
CA VAL A 454 -14.29 11.53 14.05
C VAL A 454 -14.72 10.07 14.26
N ILE A 455 -15.82 9.83 14.95
CA ILE A 455 -16.32 8.46 15.20
C ILE A 455 -16.66 7.75 13.88
N VAL A 456 -17.29 8.46 12.95
CA VAL A 456 -17.63 7.89 11.64
C VAL A 456 -16.37 7.55 10.86
N LEU A 457 -15.41 8.46 10.77
CA LEU A 457 -14.17 8.26 10.01
C LEU A 457 -13.23 7.24 10.68
N PHE A 458 -13.07 7.30 11.99
CA PHE A 458 -12.10 6.45 12.69
C PHE A 458 -12.64 5.04 12.98
N CYS A 459 -13.95 4.89 13.23
CA CYS A 459 -14.55 3.60 13.56
C CYS A 459 -15.52 3.08 12.50
N VAL A 460 -16.58 3.84 12.15
CA VAL A 460 -17.70 3.30 11.37
C VAL A 460 -17.30 2.92 9.97
N ILE A 461 -16.60 3.81 9.24
CA ILE A 461 -16.17 3.51 7.85
C ILE A 461 -15.17 2.35 7.80
N PRO A 462 -14.11 2.28 8.63
CA PRO A 462 -13.25 1.11 8.70
C PRO A 462 -14.00 -0.19 9.02
N MET A 463 -14.94 -0.16 9.96
CA MET A 463 -15.76 -1.33 10.30
C MET A 463 -16.63 -1.80 9.13
N MET A 464 -17.26 -0.87 8.39
CA MET A 464 -18.02 -1.19 7.18
C MET A 464 -17.12 -1.78 6.09
N ALA A 465 -15.92 -1.25 5.91
CA ALA A 465 -14.94 -1.73 4.95
C ALA A 465 -14.46 -3.16 5.30
N TRP A 466 -14.20 -3.46 6.57
CA TRP A 466 -13.89 -4.83 7.02
C TRP A 466 -15.08 -5.77 6.90
N ALA A 467 -16.30 -5.32 7.18
CA ALA A 467 -17.51 -6.12 6.96
C ALA A 467 -17.66 -6.48 5.47
N ALA A 468 -17.44 -5.54 4.55
CA ALA A 468 -17.43 -5.80 3.11
C ALA A 468 -16.33 -6.82 2.72
N THR A 469 -15.12 -6.70 3.31
CA THR A 469 -14.04 -7.68 3.14
C THR A 469 -14.47 -9.09 3.56
N LEU A 470 -15.08 -9.23 4.73
CA LEU A 470 -15.53 -10.52 5.25
C LEU A 470 -16.63 -11.13 4.37
N LEU A 471 -17.59 -10.32 3.91
CA LEU A 471 -18.64 -10.75 3.00
C LEU A 471 -18.07 -11.22 1.64
N ALA A 472 -17.14 -10.47 1.08
CA ALA A 472 -16.46 -10.85 -0.17
C ALA A 472 -15.68 -12.17 0.00
N MET A 473 -14.91 -12.30 1.08
CA MET A 473 -14.10 -13.48 1.35
C MET A 473 -14.92 -14.72 1.73
N LYS A 474 -16.10 -14.58 2.33
CA LYS A 474 -16.98 -15.72 2.62
C LYS A 474 -17.19 -16.59 1.38
N ASN A 475 -17.42 -15.95 0.25
CA ASN A 475 -17.72 -16.60 -1.03
C ASN A 475 -16.48 -16.74 -1.95
N TYR A 476 -15.28 -16.42 -1.50
CA TYR A 476 -14.03 -16.60 -2.28
C TYR A 476 -13.72 -18.09 -2.44
N SER A 477 -13.59 -18.56 -3.67
CA SER A 477 -13.54 -20.00 -4.00
C SER A 477 -12.13 -20.59 -3.99
N LEU A 478 -11.07 -19.77 -4.11
CA LEU A 478 -9.70 -20.27 -4.20
C LEU A 478 -9.18 -20.62 -2.80
N THR A 479 -9.51 -21.82 -2.36
CA THR A 479 -9.01 -22.41 -1.11
C THR A 479 -7.85 -23.36 -1.39
N GLY A 480 -7.17 -23.84 -0.35
CA GLY A 480 -5.98 -24.67 -0.50
C GLY A 480 -6.20 -25.91 -1.39
N GLU A 481 -7.34 -26.61 -1.26
CA GLU A 481 -7.68 -27.79 -2.08
C GLU A 481 -7.94 -27.40 -3.54
N LYS A 482 -8.73 -26.35 -3.78
CA LYS A 482 -9.02 -25.88 -5.14
C LYS A 482 -7.76 -25.34 -5.83
N MET A 483 -6.86 -24.69 -5.09
CA MET A 483 -5.59 -24.23 -5.64
C MET A 483 -4.64 -25.39 -6.00
N LYS A 484 -4.65 -26.47 -5.22
CA LYS A 484 -3.90 -27.69 -5.59
C LYS A 484 -4.39 -28.29 -6.91
N GLU A 485 -5.69 -28.38 -7.09
CA GLU A 485 -6.30 -28.83 -8.35
C GLU A 485 -5.86 -27.92 -9.51
N ILE A 486 -6.03 -26.61 -9.38
CA ILE A 486 -5.68 -25.61 -10.40
C ILE A 486 -4.21 -25.72 -10.79
N GLN A 487 -3.32 -25.80 -9.81
CA GLN A 487 -1.88 -25.89 -10.04
C GLN A 487 -1.50 -27.20 -10.73
N ALA A 488 -2.08 -28.33 -10.31
CA ALA A 488 -1.83 -29.64 -10.92
C ALA A 488 -2.31 -29.68 -12.38
N VAL A 489 -3.52 -29.19 -12.65
CA VAL A 489 -4.06 -29.13 -14.03
C VAL A 489 -3.23 -28.20 -14.91
N ASN A 490 -2.89 -27.01 -14.43
CA ASN A 490 -2.05 -26.06 -15.17
C ASN A 490 -0.65 -26.62 -15.45
N ALA A 491 -0.05 -27.36 -14.51
CA ALA A 491 1.24 -28.01 -14.69
C ALA A 491 1.16 -29.09 -15.77
N CYS A 492 0.17 -29.98 -15.70
CA CYS A 492 -0.04 -31.03 -16.70
C CYS A 492 -0.25 -30.46 -18.11
N ARG A 493 -1.09 -29.42 -18.24
CA ARG A 493 -1.34 -28.74 -19.53
C ARG A 493 -0.06 -28.10 -20.08
N ARG A 494 0.73 -27.47 -19.23
CA ARG A 494 2.00 -26.83 -19.62
C ARG A 494 3.00 -27.83 -20.14
N ASP A 495 3.16 -28.96 -19.45
CA ASP A 495 4.09 -30.02 -19.86
C ASP A 495 3.64 -30.69 -21.18
N ALA A 496 2.33 -30.86 -21.38
CA ALA A 496 1.78 -31.39 -22.62
C ALA A 496 1.97 -30.43 -23.80
N VAL A 497 1.76 -29.14 -23.61
CA VAL A 497 2.02 -28.13 -24.65
C VAL A 497 3.51 -28.04 -24.97
N ALA A 498 4.39 -28.14 -23.97
CA ALA A 498 5.83 -28.22 -24.15
C ALA A 498 6.23 -29.50 -24.93
N GLY A 499 5.46 -30.58 -24.78
CA GLY A 499 5.60 -31.82 -25.54
C GLY A 499 4.98 -31.81 -26.96
N GLY A 500 4.47 -30.66 -27.43
CA GLY A 500 3.94 -30.48 -28.79
C GLY A 500 2.41 -30.63 -28.95
N MET A 501 1.66 -30.76 -27.84
CA MET A 501 0.19 -30.76 -27.88
C MET A 501 -0.33 -29.33 -28.06
N SER A 502 -1.45 -29.16 -28.78
CA SER A 502 -2.09 -27.82 -28.83
C SER A 502 -2.67 -27.44 -27.48
N LEU A 503 -2.74 -26.13 -27.19
CA LEU A 503 -3.34 -25.63 -25.95
C LEU A 503 -4.82 -26.02 -25.86
N GLU A 504 -5.54 -25.99 -27.00
CA GLU A 504 -6.96 -26.32 -27.06
C GLU A 504 -7.19 -27.79 -26.69
N ASP A 505 -6.40 -28.71 -27.26
CA ASP A 505 -6.48 -30.15 -26.95
C ASP A 505 -6.13 -30.43 -25.49
N ALA A 506 -5.10 -29.74 -24.96
CA ALA A 506 -4.72 -29.86 -23.55
C ALA A 506 -5.82 -29.38 -22.61
N MET A 507 -6.51 -28.28 -22.95
CA MET A 507 -7.62 -27.74 -22.16
C MET A 507 -8.86 -28.63 -22.19
N GLN A 508 -9.17 -29.27 -23.33
CA GLN A 508 -10.27 -30.22 -23.45
C GLN A 508 -9.99 -31.52 -22.70
N LYS A 509 -8.75 -31.99 -22.76
CA LYS A 509 -8.36 -33.27 -22.18
C LYS A 509 -8.26 -33.28 -20.66
N TRP A 510 -7.78 -32.19 -20.05
CA TRP A 510 -7.55 -32.10 -18.59
C TRP A 510 -8.29 -30.91 -18.00
N GLN A 511 -9.46 -31.16 -17.48
CA GLN A 511 -10.31 -30.13 -16.86
C GLN A 511 -10.35 -30.22 -15.32
N THR A 512 -10.20 -31.44 -14.80
CA THR A 512 -10.29 -31.74 -13.36
C THR A 512 -9.14 -32.62 -12.90
N LEU A 513 -8.92 -32.69 -11.58
CA LEU A 513 -7.86 -33.50 -10.98
C LEU A 513 -7.96 -35.00 -11.36
N ASP A 514 -9.19 -35.52 -11.48
CA ASP A 514 -9.44 -36.95 -11.78
C ASP A 514 -9.01 -37.34 -13.20
N GLN A 515 -8.93 -36.39 -14.11
CA GLN A 515 -8.52 -36.63 -15.50
C GLN A 515 -6.99 -36.62 -15.66
N LEU A 516 -6.24 -36.19 -14.64
CA LEU A 516 -4.79 -36.07 -14.72
C LEU A 516 -4.09 -37.43 -14.63
N PRO A 517 -2.90 -37.56 -15.23
CA PRO A 517 -2.00 -38.69 -14.97
C PRO A 517 -1.62 -38.78 -13.50
N ALA A 518 -1.37 -40.00 -13.00
CA ALA A 518 -1.12 -40.25 -11.57
C ALA A 518 0.02 -39.38 -10.96
N GLN A 519 1.03 -39.06 -11.76
CA GLN A 519 2.16 -38.21 -11.33
C GLN A 519 1.77 -36.77 -10.94
N TYR A 520 0.64 -36.25 -11.40
CA TYR A 520 0.14 -34.91 -11.07
C TYR A 520 -0.93 -34.93 -9.96
N ARG A 521 -1.45 -36.12 -9.58
CA ARG A 521 -2.47 -36.25 -8.52
C ARG A 521 -1.89 -36.32 -7.12
N ALA A 522 -0.59 -36.61 -6.99
CA ALA A 522 0.08 -36.94 -5.72
C ALA A 522 0.69 -35.74 -4.98
N ASN A 523 0.43 -34.49 -5.41
CA ASN A 523 0.97 -33.28 -4.77
C ASN A 523 -0.05 -32.51 -3.92
#